data_ab81678368631ad505b34e4e40226a2f
#
_entry.id   ab81678368631ad505b34e4e40226a2f
#
_cell.length_a   1.000
_cell.length_b   1.000
_cell.length_c   1.000
_cell.angle_alpha   90.00
_cell.angle_beta   90.00
_cell.angle_gamma   90.00
#
_symmetry.space_group_name_H-M   'P 1'
#
loop_
_entity.id
_entity.type
_entity.pdbx_description
1 polymer ?
#
loop_
_entity_poly.entity_id
_entity_poly.type
_entity_poly.pdbx_seq_one_letter_code
_entity_poly.pdbx_strand_id
1 'polypeptide(L)'
;VYKRQVIIPAYRPGEGWKQMLRGLEGQTWPVHRLIVMNTGKENWKAAYEKTTIPMEVHHLTREEFDHGKTRDQAARMSRADYLLFMTQDALPEDCHLIEKLVEAMEQDEKIGAAYARQLPRKDCRLMEQYTRQFNYPEKSRVKWLADLPELGIKTYFCSNVCAMYRRALYLQWGGFVQKAIFNEDMIYAAKAVEAGYSVAYAADAQVVHSHNYSALEQFHRNFDLAVSQTMHPEIFGGIRSESEGIRLVTVSYTHLRAHETELHL
;
A
#
# COMPACT_ATOMS: atom_id res chain seq x y z
N VAL A 1 -2.76 19.36 16.48
CA VAL A 1 -2.31 17.94 16.42
C VAL A 1 -3.27 17.17 15.54
N TYR A 2 -2.78 16.72 14.38
CA TYR A 2 -3.60 15.96 13.43
C TYR A 2 -4.02 14.62 14.04
N LYS A 3 -5.31 14.27 13.94
CA LYS A 3 -5.80 12.94 14.32
C LYS A 3 -5.50 11.96 13.20
N ARG A 4 -4.94 10.78 13.56
CA ARG A 4 -4.57 9.70 12.65
C ARG A 4 -5.33 8.44 13.02
N GLN A 5 -5.97 7.84 12.04
CA GLN A 5 -6.64 6.55 12.20
C GLN A 5 -6.07 5.57 11.20
N VAL A 6 -5.83 4.34 11.66
CA VAL A 6 -5.34 3.25 10.81
C VAL A 6 -6.51 2.36 10.44
N ILE A 7 -6.62 2.06 9.17
CA ILE A 7 -7.67 1.24 8.58
C ILE A 7 -7.04 -0.03 8.04
N ILE A 8 -7.51 -1.18 8.52
CA ILE A 8 -6.92 -2.48 8.22
C ILE A 8 -8.00 -3.45 7.76
N PRO A 9 -8.09 -3.78 6.47
CA PRO A 9 -8.83 -4.96 6.02
C PRO A 9 -8.14 -6.22 6.55
N ALA A 10 -8.89 -7.10 7.18
CA ALA A 10 -8.37 -8.32 7.79
C ALA A 10 -9.12 -9.56 7.32
N TYR A 11 -8.36 -10.62 7.04
CA TYR A 11 -8.89 -11.94 6.74
C TYR A 11 -7.97 -13.00 7.35
N ARG A 12 -8.48 -13.77 8.31
CA ARG A 12 -7.72 -14.80 9.02
C ARG A 12 -6.35 -14.29 9.50
N PRO A 13 -6.30 -13.28 10.40
CA PRO A 13 -5.05 -12.72 10.87
C PRO A 13 -4.10 -13.80 11.37
N GLY A 14 -2.84 -13.76 10.90
CA GLY A 14 -1.79 -14.69 11.30
C GLY A 14 -0.97 -14.19 12.49
N GLU A 15 0.17 -14.82 12.73
CA GLU A 15 1.09 -14.45 13.82
C GLU A 15 1.63 -13.03 13.71
N GLY A 16 1.84 -12.53 12.48
CA GLY A 16 2.28 -11.15 12.21
C GLY A 16 1.35 -10.08 12.74
N TRP A 17 0.07 -10.40 12.95
CA TRP A 17 -0.93 -9.46 13.47
C TRP A 17 -0.51 -8.81 14.80
N LYS A 18 -0.05 -9.61 15.76
CA LYS A 18 0.42 -9.09 17.06
C LYS A 18 1.66 -8.21 16.93
N GLN A 19 2.55 -8.56 16.00
CA GLN A 19 3.77 -7.77 15.75
C GLN A 19 3.41 -6.43 15.13
N MET A 20 2.48 -6.42 14.17
CA MET A 20 1.97 -5.18 13.56
C MET A 20 1.34 -4.28 14.62
N LEU A 21 0.47 -4.80 15.49
CA LEU A 21 -0.16 -4.02 16.56
C LEU A 21 0.89 -3.41 17.51
N ARG A 22 1.90 -4.18 17.94
CA ARG A 22 3.00 -3.66 18.77
C ARG A 22 3.80 -2.57 18.05
N GLY A 23 4.06 -2.74 16.75
CA GLY A 23 4.71 -1.73 15.94
C GLY A 23 3.90 -0.43 15.86
N LEU A 24 2.57 -0.52 15.81
CA LEU A 24 1.68 0.65 15.82
C LEU A 24 1.59 1.31 17.21
N GLU A 25 1.59 0.51 18.28
CA GLU A 25 1.61 1.01 19.67
C GLU A 25 2.89 1.79 19.98
N GLY A 26 4.03 1.36 19.42
CA GLY A 26 5.34 1.96 19.64
C GLY A 26 5.63 3.21 18.80
N GLN A 27 4.69 3.71 18.00
CA GLN A 27 4.95 4.87 17.13
C GLN A 27 5.16 6.16 17.93
N THR A 28 6.18 6.95 17.53
CA THR A 28 6.45 8.29 18.10
C THR A 28 5.26 9.23 17.96
N TRP A 29 4.53 9.09 16.86
CA TRP A 29 3.26 9.78 16.63
C TRP A 29 2.10 8.80 16.83
N PRO A 30 1.31 8.93 17.91
CA PRO A 30 0.37 7.89 18.31
C PRO A 30 -0.76 7.71 17.31
N VAL A 31 -1.18 6.45 17.16
CA VAL A 31 -2.43 6.07 16.50
C VAL A 31 -3.59 6.36 17.44
N HIS A 32 -4.58 7.13 16.99
CA HIS A 32 -5.73 7.48 17.82
C HIS A 32 -6.81 6.39 17.84
N ARG A 33 -6.91 5.63 16.76
CA ARG A 33 -7.88 4.53 16.62
C ARG A 33 -7.46 3.59 15.48
N LEU A 34 -7.79 2.31 15.66
CA LEU A 34 -7.80 1.31 14.61
C LEU A 34 -9.23 1.03 14.16
N ILE A 35 -9.47 1.02 12.85
CA ILE A 35 -10.71 0.52 12.25
C ILE A 35 -10.37 -0.74 11.47
N VAL A 36 -10.86 -1.88 11.94
CA VAL A 36 -10.58 -3.19 11.34
C VAL A 36 -11.82 -3.67 10.60
N MET A 37 -11.66 -3.93 9.31
CA MET A 37 -12.70 -4.50 8.45
C MET A 37 -12.41 -6.00 8.27
N ASN A 38 -12.94 -6.82 9.18
CA ASN A 38 -12.67 -8.25 9.19
C ASN A 38 -13.63 -9.05 8.33
N THR A 39 -13.11 -9.80 7.39
CA THR A 39 -13.89 -10.73 6.56
C THR A 39 -13.97 -12.11 7.22
N GLY A 40 -15.21 -12.60 7.46
CA GLY A 40 -15.48 -13.86 8.15
C GLY A 40 -15.39 -13.73 9.67
N LYS A 41 -16.52 -13.43 10.31
CA LYS A 41 -16.62 -13.26 11.77
C LYS A 41 -16.12 -14.48 12.54
N GLU A 42 -16.34 -15.67 12.01
CA GLU A 42 -15.94 -16.96 12.58
C GLU A 42 -14.41 -17.12 12.69
N ASN A 43 -13.65 -16.35 11.91
CA ASN A 43 -12.19 -16.38 11.92
C ASN A 43 -11.57 -15.35 12.89
N TRP A 44 -12.40 -14.48 13.48
CA TRP A 44 -11.93 -13.45 14.40
C TRP A 44 -11.82 -13.99 15.82
N LYS A 45 -10.73 -13.69 16.49
CA LYS A 45 -10.45 -14.13 17.87
C LYS A 45 -10.32 -12.93 18.78
N ALA A 46 -10.87 -12.99 19.99
CA ALA A 46 -10.72 -11.93 21.00
C ALA A 46 -9.24 -11.57 21.30
N ALA A 47 -8.32 -12.54 21.09
CA ALA A 47 -6.89 -12.30 21.24
C ALA A 47 -6.32 -11.30 20.22
N TYR A 48 -7.01 -11.03 19.10
CA TYR A 48 -6.60 -10.05 18.10
C TYR A 48 -6.90 -8.61 18.51
N GLU A 49 -7.74 -8.41 19.53
CA GLU A 49 -8.11 -7.10 20.06
C GLU A 49 -7.21 -6.66 21.23
N LYS A 50 -6.19 -7.45 21.58
CA LYS A 50 -5.25 -7.13 22.66
C LYS A 50 -4.26 -6.05 22.19
N THR A 51 -4.65 -4.80 22.36
CA THR A 51 -3.85 -3.62 22.05
C THR A 51 -4.25 -2.47 22.98
N THR A 52 -3.35 -1.52 23.19
CA THR A 52 -3.62 -0.28 23.93
C THR A 52 -4.30 0.78 23.06
N ILE A 53 -4.28 0.60 21.73
CA ILE A 53 -4.93 1.52 20.78
C ILE A 53 -6.43 1.22 20.72
N PRO A 54 -7.33 2.21 20.91
CA PRO A 54 -8.76 2.00 20.71
C PRO A 54 -9.06 1.34 19.37
N MET A 55 -9.68 0.16 19.38
CA MET A 55 -9.97 -0.64 18.18
C MET A 55 -11.47 -0.79 18.00
N GLU A 56 -11.90 -0.62 16.78
CA GLU A 56 -13.27 -0.85 16.32
C GLU A 56 -13.24 -1.90 15.19
N VAL A 57 -13.99 -3.01 15.39
CA VAL A 57 -13.99 -4.14 14.46
C VAL A 57 -15.35 -4.27 13.80
N HIS A 58 -15.35 -4.25 12.48
CA HIS A 58 -16.53 -4.48 11.64
C HIS A 58 -16.37 -5.80 10.90
N HIS A 59 -17.37 -6.67 11.00
CA HIS A 59 -17.35 -7.96 10.32
C HIS A 59 -18.12 -7.91 9.01
N LEU A 60 -17.51 -8.47 7.96
CA LEU A 60 -18.04 -8.60 6.62
C LEU A 60 -18.11 -10.07 6.23
N THR A 61 -19.01 -10.43 5.34
CA THR A 61 -18.96 -11.71 4.64
C THR A 61 -17.95 -11.65 3.48
N ARG A 62 -17.64 -12.78 2.84
CA ARG A 62 -16.77 -12.81 1.67
C ARG A 62 -17.38 -12.08 0.47
N GLU A 63 -18.69 -12.18 0.33
CA GLU A 63 -19.47 -11.57 -0.77
C GLU A 63 -19.54 -10.04 -0.63
N GLU A 64 -19.47 -9.53 0.60
CA GLU A 64 -19.47 -8.11 0.91
C GLU A 64 -18.11 -7.47 0.70
N PHE A 65 -17.04 -8.28 0.77
CA PHE A 65 -15.67 -7.78 0.66
C PHE A 65 -15.36 -7.32 -0.78
N ASP A 66 -14.79 -6.14 -0.86
CA ASP A 66 -14.24 -5.55 -2.07
C ASP A 66 -13.07 -4.65 -1.67
N HIS A 67 -11.97 -4.66 -2.42
CA HIS A 67 -10.78 -3.91 -2.07
C HIS A 67 -11.00 -2.42 -1.89
N GLY A 68 -11.71 -1.78 -2.83
CA GLY A 68 -12.02 -0.36 -2.76
C GLY A 68 -13.16 -0.05 -1.80
N LYS A 69 -14.31 -0.73 -1.97
CA LYS A 69 -15.52 -0.50 -1.17
C LYS A 69 -15.27 -0.67 0.34
N THR A 70 -14.60 -1.75 0.73
CA THR A 70 -14.34 -2.05 2.15
C THR A 70 -13.50 -0.98 2.81
N ARG A 71 -12.43 -0.52 2.13
CA ARG A 71 -11.60 0.59 2.61
C ARG A 71 -12.36 1.91 2.65
N ASP A 72 -13.17 2.19 1.63
CA ASP A 72 -13.97 3.42 1.55
C ASP A 72 -15.03 3.48 2.67
N GLN A 73 -15.69 2.37 2.98
CA GLN A 73 -16.61 2.29 4.13
C GLN A 73 -15.91 2.68 5.43
N ALA A 74 -14.75 2.11 5.71
CA ALA A 74 -13.97 2.45 6.91
C ALA A 74 -13.50 3.91 6.91
N ALA A 75 -13.08 4.44 5.76
CA ALA A 75 -12.68 5.84 5.61
C ALA A 75 -13.81 6.82 5.97
N ARG A 76 -15.06 6.48 5.57
CA ARG A 76 -16.24 7.30 5.89
C ARG A 76 -16.64 7.25 7.34
N MET A 77 -16.32 6.18 8.07
CA MET A 77 -16.50 6.09 9.53
C MET A 77 -15.48 6.96 10.28
N SER A 78 -14.34 7.24 9.65
CA SER A 78 -13.27 8.03 10.25
C SER A 78 -13.61 9.50 10.37
N ARG A 79 -13.13 10.13 11.46
CA ARG A 79 -13.15 11.59 11.69
C ARG A 79 -11.73 12.16 11.82
N ALA A 80 -10.73 11.39 11.42
CA ALA A 80 -9.33 11.82 11.47
C ALA A 80 -9.00 12.78 10.32
N ASP A 81 -7.93 13.54 10.47
CA ASP A 81 -7.39 14.40 9.41
C ASP A 81 -6.64 13.56 8.37
N TYR A 82 -5.97 12.50 8.84
CA TYR A 82 -5.25 11.53 8.04
C TYR A 82 -5.80 10.13 8.20
N LEU A 83 -6.01 9.46 7.06
CA LEU A 83 -6.38 8.06 6.95
C LEU A 83 -5.14 7.27 6.57
N LEU A 84 -4.67 6.36 7.42
CA LEU A 84 -3.59 5.44 7.11
C LEU A 84 -4.19 4.07 6.79
N PHE A 85 -4.13 3.66 5.53
CA PHE A 85 -4.47 2.29 5.15
C PHE A 85 -3.24 1.39 5.29
N MET A 86 -3.44 0.23 5.89
CA MET A 86 -2.40 -0.80 6.00
C MET A 86 -3.00 -2.17 5.72
N THR A 87 -2.21 -3.08 5.16
CA THR A 87 -2.56 -4.51 5.16
C THR A 87 -2.19 -5.15 6.49
N GLN A 88 -2.89 -6.24 6.84
CA GLN A 88 -2.73 -6.93 8.14
C GLN A 88 -1.34 -7.54 8.39
N ASP A 89 -0.51 -7.60 7.37
CA ASP A 89 0.82 -8.21 7.33
C ASP A 89 1.95 -7.20 7.02
N ALA A 90 1.63 -5.92 6.95
CA ALA A 90 2.60 -4.85 6.85
C ALA A 90 3.11 -4.47 8.25
N LEU A 91 4.36 -4.80 8.55
CA LEU A 91 4.97 -4.55 9.86
C LEU A 91 5.74 -3.24 9.83
N PRO A 92 5.43 -2.24 10.69
CA PRO A 92 6.31 -1.09 10.86
C PRO A 92 7.75 -1.55 11.13
N GLU A 93 8.73 -1.04 10.36
CA GLU A 93 10.14 -1.38 10.56
C GLU A 93 10.68 -0.73 11.83
N ASP A 94 10.20 0.50 12.13
CA ASP A 94 10.60 1.26 13.30
C ASP A 94 9.43 2.05 13.91
N CYS A 95 9.73 2.88 14.92
CA CYS A 95 8.76 3.71 15.60
C CYS A 95 8.45 5.04 14.89
N HIS A 96 9.04 5.34 13.75
CA HIS A 96 8.90 6.61 13.03
C HIS A 96 8.01 6.53 11.77
N LEU A 97 7.43 5.38 11.46
CA LEU A 97 6.62 5.18 10.24
C LEU A 97 5.55 6.27 10.05
N ILE A 98 4.75 6.52 11.09
CA ILE A 98 3.65 7.50 11.01
C ILE A 98 4.18 8.92 10.92
N GLU A 99 5.19 9.26 11.71
CA GLU A 99 5.87 10.54 11.68
C GLU A 99 6.39 10.85 10.27
N LYS A 100 7.13 9.92 9.64
CA LYS A 100 7.69 10.08 8.30
C LYS A 100 6.62 10.21 7.21
N LEU A 101 5.50 9.49 7.33
CA LEU A 101 4.38 9.65 6.41
C LEU A 101 3.73 11.03 6.54
N VAL A 102 3.52 11.52 7.76
CA VAL A 102 2.97 12.87 7.95
C VAL A 102 3.96 13.94 7.49
N GLU A 103 5.24 13.81 7.79
CA GLU A 103 6.28 14.71 7.26
C GLU A 103 6.23 14.78 5.72
N ALA A 104 6.09 13.64 5.05
CA ALA A 104 5.93 13.60 3.60
C ALA A 104 4.67 14.31 3.12
N MET A 105 3.53 14.14 3.82
CA MET A 105 2.27 14.80 3.50
C MET A 105 2.31 16.33 3.72
N GLU A 106 3.09 16.78 4.70
CA GLU A 106 3.14 18.21 5.08
C GLU A 106 4.18 19.01 4.29
N GLN A 107 4.94 18.38 3.39
CA GLN A 107 5.85 19.09 2.47
C GLN A 107 5.10 20.03 1.54
N ASP A 108 3.87 19.68 1.15
CA ASP A 108 3.01 20.52 0.31
C ASP A 108 1.53 20.14 0.57
N GLU A 109 0.65 21.14 0.67
CA GLU A 109 -0.79 20.93 0.83
C GLU A 109 -1.44 20.19 -0.34
N LYS A 110 -0.80 20.20 -1.52
CA LYS A 110 -1.21 19.47 -2.71
C LYS A 110 -0.83 18.00 -2.70
N ILE A 111 -0.10 17.53 -1.70
CA ILE A 111 0.14 16.09 -1.54
C ILE A 111 -1.13 15.44 -1.00
N GLY A 112 -1.85 14.75 -1.86
CA GLY A 112 -3.12 14.07 -1.52
C GLY A 112 -2.94 12.71 -0.85
N ALA A 113 -1.83 12.04 -1.14
CA ALA A 113 -1.46 10.74 -0.57
C ALA A 113 0.06 10.60 -0.44
N ALA A 114 0.49 9.83 0.58
CA ALA A 114 1.88 9.40 0.73
C ALA A 114 1.93 7.91 1.04
N TYR A 115 2.84 7.15 0.43
CA TYR A 115 2.98 5.72 0.69
C TYR A 115 4.40 5.34 1.10
N ALA A 116 4.47 4.31 1.96
CA ALA A 116 5.69 3.85 2.58
C ALA A 116 6.52 2.94 1.65
N ARG A 117 7.81 2.87 1.93
CA ARG A 117 8.74 1.89 1.36
C ARG A 117 8.44 0.51 1.94
N GLN A 118 8.30 -0.48 1.05
CA GLN A 118 8.15 -1.87 1.45
C GLN A 118 9.51 -2.56 1.40
N LEU A 119 9.96 -3.01 2.57
CA LEU A 119 11.18 -3.81 2.71
C LEU A 119 10.85 -5.30 2.61
N PRO A 120 11.72 -6.10 2.00
CA PRO A 120 11.54 -7.54 1.96
C PRO A 120 11.76 -8.16 3.35
N ARG A 121 11.02 -9.22 3.67
CA ARG A 121 11.27 -10.04 4.86
C ARG A 121 12.63 -10.75 4.73
N LYS A 122 13.25 -11.07 5.86
CA LYS A 122 14.56 -11.76 5.88
C LYS A 122 14.54 -13.13 5.22
N ASP A 123 13.39 -13.83 5.25
CA ASP A 123 13.16 -15.15 4.67
C ASP A 123 12.62 -15.11 3.23
N CYS A 124 12.62 -13.94 2.61
CA CYS A 124 12.03 -13.72 1.30
C CYS A 124 12.98 -14.23 0.19
N ARG A 125 12.38 -14.79 -0.86
CA ARG A 125 13.12 -15.30 -2.03
C ARG A 125 13.82 -14.14 -2.76
N LEU A 126 14.95 -14.45 -3.39
CA LEU A 126 15.79 -13.49 -4.09
C LEU A 126 15.03 -12.67 -5.14
N MET A 127 14.14 -13.32 -5.91
CA MET A 127 13.30 -12.63 -6.90
C MET A 127 12.40 -11.57 -6.27
N GLU A 128 11.83 -11.87 -5.10
CA GLU A 128 10.97 -10.92 -4.38
C GLU A 128 11.80 -9.77 -3.80
N GLN A 129 13.04 -10.02 -3.34
CA GLN A 129 13.95 -8.96 -2.90
C GLN A 129 14.21 -7.96 -4.02
N TYR A 130 14.54 -8.42 -5.22
CA TYR A 130 14.74 -7.56 -6.38
C TYR A 130 13.48 -6.80 -6.78
N THR A 131 12.31 -7.47 -6.73
CA THR A 131 11.02 -6.82 -7.01
C THR A 131 10.76 -5.67 -6.04
N ARG A 132 11.05 -5.87 -4.74
CA ARG A 132 10.91 -4.80 -3.73
C ARG A 132 11.89 -3.66 -3.99
N GLN A 133 13.16 -3.94 -4.19
CA GLN A 133 14.17 -2.91 -4.50
C GLN A 133 13.82 -2.11 -5.76
N PHE A 134 13.35 -2.79 -6.82
CA PHE A 134 12.95 -2.14 -8.07
C PHE A 134 11.75 -1.20 -7.91
N ASN A 135 10.73 -1.62 -7.14
CA ASN A 135 9.50 -0.85 -6.97
C ASN A 135 9.58 0.18 -5.83
N TYR A 136 10.48 -0.02 -4.86
CA TYR A 136 10.63 0.80 -3.67
C TYR A 136 12.09 1.22 -3.46
N PRO A 137 12.61 2.13 -4.30
CA PRO A 137 14.00 2.61 -4.22
C PRO A 137 14.26 3.37 -2.91
N GLU A 138 15.53 3.62 -2.61
CA GLU A 138 15.94 4.29 -1.37
C GLU A 138 15.66 5.79 -1.31
N LYS A 139 15.36 6.38 -2.46
CA LYS A 139 15.16 7.83 -2.58
C LYS A 139 13.66 8.17 -2.64
N SER A 140 13.20 9.03 -1.74
CA SER A 140 11.86 9.60 -1.76
C SER A 140 11.62 10.45 -3.01
N ARG A 141 10.36 10.50 -3.45
CA ARG A 141 9.93 11.31 -4.61
C ARG A 141 8.50 11.75 -4.46
N VAL A 142 8.23 13.03 -4.73
CA VAL A 142 6.87 13.53 -4.96
C VAL A 142 6.59 13.47 -6.46
N LYS A 143 5.46 12.89 -6.83
CA LYS A 143 5.08 12.63 -8.23
C LYS A 143 3.90 13.50 -8.63
N TRP A 144 4.07 14.21 -9.73
CA TRP A 144 3.11 15.14 -10.32
C TRP A 144 2.72 14.69 -11.73
N LEU A 145 1.68 15.28 -12.30
CA LEU A 145 1.29 15.00 -13.69
C LEU A 145 2.44 15.25 -14.69
N ALA A 146 3.28 16.23 -14.42
CA ALA A 146 4.46 16.54 -15.24
C ALA A 146 5.50 15.40 -15.30
N ASP A 147 5.46 14.47 -14.35
CA ASP A 147 6.34 13.28 -14.34
C ASP A 147 5.86 12.16 -15.28
N LEU A 148 4.63 12.25 -15.81
CA LEU A 148 4.03 11.19 -16.63
C LEU A 148 4.87 10.78 -17.85
N PRO A 149 5.50 11.72 -18.61
CA PRO A 149 6.37 11.35 -19.73
C PRO A 149 7.61 10.53 -19.32
N GLU A 150 8.14 10.76 -18.10
CA GLU A 150 9.33 10.07 -17.58
C GLU A 150 8.97 8.76 -16.88
N LEU A 151 7.97 8.79 -15.98
CA LEU A 151 7.64 7.70 -15.10
C LEU A 151 6.56 6.76 -15.65
N GLY A 152 5.83 7.15 -16.69
CA GLY A 152 4.71 6.38 -17.20
C GLY A 152 3.70 6.07 -16.09
N ILE A 153 3.26 4.81 -16.04
CA ILE A 153 2.28 4.32 -15.03
C ILE A 153 2.76 4.49 -13.58
N LYS A 154 4.07 4.58 -13.33
CA LYS A 154 4.63 4.81 -11.98
C LYS A 154 4.29 6.19 -11.42
N THR A 155 3.89 7.14 -12.25
CA THR A 155 3.37 8.45 -11.80
C THR A 155 2.17 8.24 -10.88
N TYR A 156 1.30 7.29 -11.20
CA TYR A 156 0.10 6.97 -10.44
C TYR A 156 0.30 5.88 -9.37
N PHE A 157 1.52 5.33 -9.28
CA PHE A 157 1.77 4.26 -8.32
C PHE A 157 1.60 4.75 -6.89
N CYS A 158 0.71 4.08 -6.17
CA CYS A 158 0.48 4.18 -4.73
C CYS A 158 0.24 2.78 -4.20
N SER A 159 0.40 2.53 -2.90
CA SER A 159 0.21 1.19 -2.37
C SER A 159 -0.44 1.20 -0.99
N ASN A 160 -1.67 0.71 -0.93
CA ASN A 160 -2.44 0.51 0.31
C ASN A 160 -1.88 -0.58 1.22
N VAL A 161 -0.74 -1.17 0.90
CA VAL A 161 0.03 -1.94 1.87
C VAL A 161 0.38 -1.06 3.07
N CYS A 162 0.79 0.20 2.81
CA CYS A 162 0.91 1.25 3.81
C CYS A 162 0.86 2.62 3.11
N ALA A 163 -0.29 3.27 3.13
CA ALA A 163 -0.47 4.57 2.49
C ALA A 163 -1.37 5.50 3.32
N MET A 164 -0.94 6.73 3.47
CA MET A 164 -1.63 7.81 4.17
C MET A 164 -2.30 8.74 3.18
N TYR A 165 -3.53 9.14 3.49
CA TYR A 165 -4.34 10.03 2.66
C TYR A 165 -4.83 11.22 3.48
N ARG A 166 -4.81 12.40 2.88
CA ARG A 166 -5.47 13.59 3.44
C ARG A 166 -6.98 13.42 3.32
N ARG A 167 -7.66 13.18 4.45
CA ARG A 167 -9.08 12.79 4.47
C ARG A 167 -9.99 13.79 3.74
N ALA A 168 -9.74 15.08 3.85
CA ALA A 168 -10.55 16.08 3.16
C ALA A 168 -10.53 15.88 1.65
N LEU A 169 -9.33 15.69 1.06
CA LEU A 169 -9.16 15.42 -0.36
C LEU A 169 -9.71 14.04 -0.75
N TYR A 170 -9.50 13.03 0.11
CA TYR A 170 -10.03 11.68 -0.12
C TYR A 170 -11.55 11.70 -0.31
N LEU A 171 -12.27 12.41 0.54
CA LEU A 171 -13.72 12.52 0.46
C LEU A 171 -14.16 13.42 -0.71
N GLN A 172 -13.44 14.51 -0.98
CA GLN A 172 -13.71 15.42 -2.08
C GLN A 172 -13.72 14.70 -3.44
N TRP A 173 -12.82 13.73 -3.64
CA TRP A 173 -12.74 12.95 -4.89
C TRP A 173 -13.53 11.66 -4.88
N GLY A 174 -14.42 11.47 -3.89
CA GLY A 174 -15.34 10.35 -3.79
C GLY A 174 -14.76 9.08 -3.21
N GLY A 175 -13.49 9.10 -2.76
CA GLY A 175 -12.81 7.94 -2.17
C GLY A 175 -12.36 6.91 -3.21
N PHE A 176 -12.18 5.68 -2.77
CA PHE A 176 -11.80 4.59 -3.67
C PHE A 176 -12.94 4.14 -4.57
N VAL A 177 -12.57 3.70 -5.77
CA VAL A 177 -13.49 3.07 -6.71
C VAL A 177 -14.08 1.80 -6.08
N GLN A 178 -15.36 1.54 -6.35
CA GLN A 178 -16.04 0.32 -5.93
C GLN A 178 -15.92 -0.76 -7.00
N LYS A 179 -16.01 -2.02 -6.61
CA LYS A 179 -15.86 -3.20 -7.47
C LYS A 179 -14.46 -3.29 -8.11
N ALA A 180 -13.44 -2.93 -7.34
CA ALA A 180 -12.06 -3.06 -7.76
C ALA A 180 -11.51 -4.45 -7.39
N ILE A 181 -11.01 -5.17 -8.38
CA ILE A 181 -10.22 -6.39 -8.13
C ILE A 181 -8.90 -6.01 -7.49
N PHE A 182 -8.22 -4.99 -8.05
CA PHE A 182 -6.98 -4.38 -7.58
C PHE A 182 -6.92 -2.91 -8.02
N ASN A 183 -5.83 -2.21 -7.69
CA ASN A 183 -5.48 -0.87 -8.16
C ASN A 183 -6.40 0.26 -7.67
N GLU A 184 -7.22 0.06 -6.64
CA GLU A 184 -8.05 1.13 -6.08
C GLU A 184 -7.21 2.34 -5.64
N ASP A 185 -6.00 2.08 -5.13
CA ASP A 185 -5.01 3.08 -4.72
C ASP A 185 -4.41 3.83 -5.92
N MET A 186 -4.04 3.13 -6.99
CA MET A 186 -3.53 3.74 -8.21
C MET A 186 -4.60 4.55 -8.95
N ILE A 187 -5.84 4.06 -8.98
CA ILE A 187 -6.98 4.78 -9.57
C ILE A 187 -7.24 6.09 -8.82
N TYR A 188 -7.21 6.05 -7.49
CA TYR A 188 -7.32 7.25 -6.67
C TYR A 188 -6.14 8.21 -6.93
N ALA A 189 -4.92 7.68 -6.94
CA ALA A 189 -3.71 8.46 -7.19
C ALA A 189 -3.74 9.15 -8.56
N ALA A 190 -4.22 8.46 -9.60
CA ALA A 190 -4.38 9.04 -10.93
C ALA A 190 -5.35 10.22 -10.92
N LYS A 191 -6.53 10.05 -10.33
CA LYS A 191 -7.52 11.15 -10.20
C LYS A 191 -6.93 12.35 -9.46
N ALA A 192 -6.16 12.11 -8.40
CA ALA A 192 -5.50 13.17 -7.63
C ALA A 192 -4.48 13.93 -8.52
N VAL A 193 -3.61 13.19 -9.20
CA VAL A 193 -2.56 13.76 -10.05
C VAL A 193 -3.15 14.53 -11.23
N GLU A 194 -4.18 14.00 -11.88
CA GLU A 194 -4.90 14.67 -12.98
C GLU A 194 -5.65 15.92 -12.51
N ALA A 195 -6.08 15.97 -11.26
CA ALA A 195 -6.67 17.15 -10.63
C ALA A 195 -5.64 18.20 -10.18
N GLY A 196 -4.34 18.03 -10.50
CA GLY A 196 -3.27 18.96 -10.15
C GLY A 196 -2.71 18.81 -8.75
N TYR A 197 -2.97 17.66 -8.11
CA TYR A 197 -2.35 17.24 -6.85
C TYR A 197 -1.18 16.27 -7.10
N SER A 198 -0.60 15.76 -6.03
CA SER A 198 0.55 14.88 -6.12
C SER A 198 0.46 13.68 -5.17
N VAL A 199 1.31 12.70 -5.42
CA VAL A 199 1.50 11.52 -4.58
C VAL A 199 2.96 11.43 -4.16
N ALA A 200 3.20 11.36 -2.84
CA ALA A 200 4.54 11.23 -2.30
C ALA A 200 4.90 9.74 -2.08
N TYR A 201 6.07 9.35 -2.54
CA TYR A 201 6.76 8.16 -2.09
C TYR A 201 7.70 8.56 -0.96
N ALA A 202 7.47 8.03 0.23
CA ALA A 202 8.25 8.32 1.44
C ALA A 202 9.19 7.14 1.73
N ALA A 203 10.43 7.19 1.23
CA ALA A 203 11.38 6.09 1.37
C ALA A 203 11.84 5.86 2.82
N ASP A 204 11.80 6.91 3.64
CA ASP A 204 12.15 6.84 5.06
C ASP A 204 11.03 6.29 5.94
N ALA A 205 9.79 6.30 5.47
CA ALA A 205 8.67 5.60 6.08
C ALA A 205 8.69 4.13 5.62
N GLN A 206 8.97 3.19 6.52
CA GLN A 206 9.29 1.83 6.15
C GLN A 206 8.38 0.80 6.80
N VAL A 207 7.95 -0.18 6.01
CA VAL A 207 7.25 -1.38 6.48
C VAL A 207 7.89 -2.64 5.91
N VAL A 208 8.00 -3.69 6.71
CA VAL A 208 8.40 -5.01 6.23
C VAL A 208 7.17 -5.71 5.67
N HIS A 209 7.19 -5.98 4.36
CA HIS A 209 6.10 -6.67 3.66
C HIS A 209 6.61 -7.34 2.39
N SER A 210 6.47 -8.63 2.31
CA SER A 210 6.77 -9.42 1.11
C SER A 210 6.05 -10.78 1.14
N HIS A 211 5.91 -11.39 -0.03
CA HIS A 211 5.28 -12.69 -0.20
C HIS A 211 6.16 -13.60 -1.04
N ASN A 212 6.34 -14.85 -0.61
CA ASN A 212 7.06 -15.86 -1.37
C ASN A 212 6.13 -16.59 -2.34
N TYR A 213 5.52 -15.85 -3.26
CA TYR A 213 4.64 -16.47 -4.27
C TYR A 213 5.36 -17.50 -5.12
N SER A 214 4.66 -18.58 -5.47
CA SER A 214 5.06 -19.46 -6.56
C SER A 214 4.89 -18.73 -7.91
N ALA A 215 5.49 -19.27 -8.96
CA ALA A 215 5.35 -18.69 -10.30
C ALA A 215 3.87 -18.64 -10.76
N LEU A 216 3.07 -19.63 -10.39
CA LEU A 216 1.64 -19.68 -10.73
C LEU A 216 0.82 -18.62 -9.96
N GLU A 217 1.07 -18.46 -8.66
CA GLU A 217 0.42 -17.41 -7.85
C GLU A 217 0.80 -16.03 -8.36
N GLN A 218 2.07 -15.82 -8.72
CA GLN A 218 2.51 -14.55 -9.30
C GLN A 218 1.86 -14.29 -10.66
N PHE A 219 1.71 -15.34 -11.49
CA PHE A 219 1.01 -15.22 -12.77
C PHE A 219 -0.46 -14.81 -12.56
N HIS A 220 -1.20 -15.50 -11.68
CA HIS A 220 -2.60 -15.16 -11.39
C HIS A 220 -2.72 -13.73 -10.88
N ARG A 221 -1.86 -13.31 -9.96
CA ARG A 221 -1.84 -11.95 -9.45
C ARG A 221 -1.59 -10.91 -10.54
N ASN A 222 -0.64 -11.15 -11.43
CA ASN A 222 -0.35 -10.25 -12.54
C ASN A 222 -1.49 -10.20 -13.56
N PHE A 223 -2.15 -11.36 -13.78
CA PHE A 223 -3.33 -11.43 -14.62
C PHE A 223 -4.48 -10.59 -14.05
N ASP A 224 -4.79 -10.73 -12.76
CA ASP A 224 -5.82 -9.95 -12.09
C ASP A 224 -5.51 -8.45 -12.08
N LEU A 225 -4.24 -8.07 -11.92
CA LEU A 225 -3.79 -6.68 -12.06
C LEU A 225 -4.05 -6.14 -13.47
N ALA A 226 -3.73 -6.93 -14.51
CA ALA A 226 -3.97 -6.54 -15.90
C ALA A 226 -5.48 -6.42 -16.19
N VAL A 227 -6.30 -7.35 -15.71
CA VAL A 227 -7.76 -7.28 -15.82
C VAL A 227 -8.27 -6.01 -15.16
N SER A 228 -7.83 -5.69 -13.94
CA SER A 228 -8.21 -4.47 -13.24
C SER A 228 -7.84 -3.20 -14.02
N GLN A 229 -6.66 -3.18 -14.66
CA GLN A 229 -6.24 -2.06 -15.51
C GLN A 229 -7.10 -1.92 -16.77
N THR A 230 -7.46 -3.03 -17.40
CA THR A 230 -8.34 -3.00 -18.61
C THR A 230 -9.77 -2.56 -18.30
N MET A 231 -10.23 -2.71 -17.06
CA MET A 231 -11.53 -2.20 -16.60
C MET A 231 -11.56 -0.69 -16.39
N HIS A 232 -10.39 -0.04 -16.38
CA HIS A 232 -10.22 1.40 -16.18
C HIS A 232 -9.39 2.05 -17.31
N PRO A 233 -9.85 1.94 -18.57
CA PRO A 233 -9.11 2.49 -19.71
C PRO A 233 -8.99 4.01 -19.67
N GLU A 234 -9.89 4.70 -18.98
CA GLU A 234 -9.85 6.14 -18.74
C GLU A 234 -8.60 6.59 -17.99
N ILE A 235 -7.98 5.68 -17.21
CA ILE A 235 -6.76 5.95 -16.41
C ILE A 235 -5.55 5.29 -17.06
N PHE A 236 -5.67 4.02 -17.41
CA PHE A 236 -4.53 3.20 -17.86
C PHE A 236 -4.39 3.14 -19.39
N GLY A 237 -5.45 3.55 -20.14
CA GLY A 237 -5.43 3.56 -21.59
C GLY A 237 -4.40 4.53 -22.13
N GLY A 238 -3.53 4.04 -23.04
CA GLY A 238 -2.47 4.86 -23.65
C GLY A 238 -1.19 5.01 -22.81
N ILE A 239 -1.17 4.52 -21.56
CA ILE A 239 0.05 4.48 -20.75
C ILE A 239 0.74 3.13 -20.95
N ARG A 240 1.96 3.16 -21.51
CA ARG A 240 2.74 1.94 -21.73
C ARG A 240 3.21 1.36 -20.39
N SER A 241 2.69 0.20 -20.02
CA SER A 241 3.11 -0.56 -18.82
C SER A 241 4.11 -1.67 -19.16
N GLU A 242 4.18 -2.09 -20.45
CA GLU A 242 5.04 -3.20 -20.90
C GLU A 242 6.53 -2.89 -20.69
N SER A 243 6.94 -1.65 -20.85
CA SER A 243 8.33 -1.21 -20.64
C SER A 243 8.82 -1.46 -19.21
N GLU A 244 7.96 -1.26 -18.21
CA GLU A 244 8.29 -1.51 -16.82
C GLU A 244 8.38 -3.02 -16.51
N GLY A 245 7.51 -3.83 -17.09
CA GLY A 245 7.59 -5.29 -17.00
C GLY A 245 8.88 -5.83 -17.60
N ILE A 246 9.25 -5.40 -18.80
CA ILE A 246 10.50 -5.78 -19.48
C ILE A 246 11.70 -5.32 -18.66
N ARG A 247 11.70 -4.11 -18.14
CA ARG A 247 12.77 -3.58 -17.29
C ARG A 247 12.95 -4.39 -16.01
N LEU A 248 11.86 -4.75 -15.32
CA LEU A 248 11.90 -5.61 -14.14
C LEU A 248 12.51 -6.97 -14.46
N VAL A 249 12.07 -7.62 -15.53
CA VAL A 249 12.60 -8.93 -15.96
C VAL A 249 14.08 -8.84 -16.30
N THR A 250 14.49 -7.81 -17.06
CA THR A 250 15.90 -7.63 -17.45
C THR A 250 16.79 -7.41 -16.24
N VAL A 251 16.41 -6.53 -15.31
CA VAL A 251 17.15 -6.26 -14.08
C VAL A 251 17.24 -7.53 -13.22
N SER A 252 16.12 -8.21 -13.00
CA SER A 252 16.07 -9.44 -12.21
C SER A 252 16.94 -10.55 -12.83
N TYR A 253 16.90 -10.72 -14.15
CA TYR A 253 17.73 -11.72 -14.85
C TYR A 253 19.23 -11.41 -14.75
N THR A 254 19.61 -10.14 -14.90
CA THR A 254 21.00 -9.70 -14.79
C THR A 254 21.57 -9.98 -13.40
N HIS A 255 20.79 -9.68 -12.34
CA HIS A 255 21.21 -9.93 -10.97
C HIS A 255 21.26 -11.41 -10.63
N LEU A 256 20.31 -12.21 -11.09
CA LEU A 256 20.35 -13.69 -10.91
C LEU A 256 21.60 -14.28 -11.54
N ARG A 257 21.95 -13.89 -12.76
CA ARG A 257 23.19 -14.35 -13.41
C ARG A 257 24.48 -13.92 -12.69
N ALA A 258 24.51 -12.69 -12.16
CA ALA A 258 25.67 -12.23 -11.38
C ALA A 258 25.87 -13.08 -10.12
N HIS A 259 24.76 -13.43 -9.44
CA HIS A 259 24.80 -14.27 -8.24
C HIS A 259 25.20 -15.72 -8.52
N GLU A 260 24.79 -16.29 -9.67
CA GLU A 260 25.24 -17.63 -10.09
C GLU A 260 26.74 -17.65 -10.41
N THR A 261 27.29 -16.57 -10.97
CA THR A 261 28.74 -16.48 -11.26
C THR A 261 29.59 -16.29 -10.02
N GLU A 262 29.10 -15.64 -8.97
CA GLU A 262 29.81 -15.52 -7.68
C GLU A 262 29.83 -16.84 -6.88
N LEU A 263 28.84 -17.74 -7.08
CA LEU A 263 28.80 -19.05 -6.43
C LEU A 263 29.69 -20.08 -7.08
N HIS A 264 30.28 -19.79 -8.25
CA HIS A 264 31.19 -20.67 -9.01
C HIS A 264 32.67 -20.22 -8.97
N LEU A 265 33.01 -19.22 -8.14
CA LEU A 265 34.37 -18.78 -7.82
C LEU A 265 34.72 -19.11 -6.37
#